data_7a335650bdbad9c50070cab8717ed010
#
_entry.id   7a335650bdbad9c50070cab8717ed010
#
_cell.length_a   1.000
_cell.length_b   1.000
_cell.length_c   1.000
_cell.angle_alpha   90.00
_cell.angle_beta   90.00
_cell.angle_gamma   90.00
#
_symmetry.space_group_name_H-M   'P 1'
#
loop_
_entity.id
_entity.type
_entity.pdbx_description
1 polymer ?
#
loop_
_entity_poly.entity_id
_entity_poly.type
_entity_poly.pdbx_seq_one_letter_code
_entity_poly.pdbx_strand_id
1 'polypeptide(L)'
;MSESPKIAIIGAGPSGLTALKNLVMNGFDVTCFEMNNQIGGNWVYKDKTGHSSVFKTTHIISSKKFSEYTDFPMPDDYPDYPSGAELLAYFNSYVDTFNLKQYIRFNTKVKKAIPLDNKWKLFYEDSSKDFDYLIIANGHHWSPRIPKFEGNFSGELMHSHQFKNNEYFKNKSVLVVGGGNSACDIAVEISRVAKKTSISMRRGYHFIPKFMMGMPSDEYYAKTLWIPQRIRLFLQKLALRIVQGKYENYGLQKPDHDILQSHATVNSELLYFIKHGKISPRKNIRCFSNKNVEFVDGKKEDFDVVLFATGYEISFPFFSTS
;
A
#
# COMPACT_ATOMS: atom_id res chain seq x y z
N MET A 1 -44.90 8.90 0.54
CA MET A 1 -43.65 8.08 0.36
C MET A 1 -42.56 8.83 1.11
N SER A 2 -41.86 8.21 2.06
CA SER A 2 -40.70 8.84 2.72
C SER A 2 -39.64 9.11 1.66
N GLU A 3 -39.03 10.30 1.65
CA GLU A 3 -37.88 10.58 0.79
C GLU A 3 -36.80 9.53 1.03
N SER A 4 -36.17 9.06 -0.05
CA SER A 4 -35.02 8.14 0.05
C SER A 4 -33.90 8.83 0.84
N PRO A 5 -33.26 8.15 1.82
CA PRO A 5 -32.21 8.77 2.60
C PRO A 5 -31.04 9.22 1.72
N LYS A 6 -30.51 10.42 2.02
CA LYS A 6 -29.37 11.04 1.33
C LYS A 6 -28.06 10.53 1.92
N ILE A 7 -27.21 9.93 1.10
CA ILE A 7 -25.96 9.33 1.53
C ILE A 7 -24.77 10.04 0.91
N ALA A 8 -23.81 10.44 1.74
CA ALA A 8 -22.54 10.96 1.27
C ALA A 8 -21.45 9.88 1.32
N ILE A 9 -20.61 9.81 0.29
CA ILE A 9 -19.38 9.01 0.27
C ILE A 9 -18.19 9.96 0.12
N ILE A 10 -17.16 9.83 0.96
CA ILE A 10 -15.91 10.58 0.82
C ILE A 10 -14.84 9.69 0.21
N GLY A 11 -14.48 9.96 -1.04
CA GLY A 11 -13.46 9.28 -1.82
C GLY A 11 -14.02 8.32 -2.87
N ALA A 12 -13.55 8.47 -4.12
CA ALA A 12 -13.87 7.60 -5.26
C ALA A 12 -12.71 6.64 -5.61
N GLY A 13 -12.04 6.13 -4.58
CA GLY A 13 -11.13 4.98 -4.68
C GLY A 13 -11.93 3.66 -4.74
N PRO A 14 -11.24 2.49 -4.82
CA PRO A 14 -11.88 1.18 -4.96
C PRO A 14 -13.04 0.92 -3.99
N SER A 15 -12.85 1.23 -2.70
CA SER A 15 -13.88 1.02 -1.68
C SER A 15 -15.07 1.98 -1.84
N GLY A 16 -14.81 3.23 -2.22
CA GLY A 16 -15.87 4.22 -2.46
C GLY A 16 -16.71 3.87 -3.69
N LEU A 17 -16.09 3.35 -4.74
CA LEU A 17 -16.77 2.93 -5.97
C LEU A 17 -17.71 1.73 -5.74
N THR A 18 -17.28 0.74 -4.96
CA THR A 18 -18.15 -0.40 -4.59
C THR A 18 -19.30 0.02 -3.70
N ALA A 19 -19.06 0.89 -2.73
CA ALA A 19 -20.11 1.45 -1.89
C ALA A 19 -21.13 2.24 -2.75
N LEU A 20 -20.63 3.11 -3.63
CA LEU A 20 -21.46 3.92 -4.55
C LEU A 20 -22.34 3.02 -5.41
N LYS A 21 -21.75 2.04 -6.10
CA LYS A 21 -22.49 1.12 -6.97
C LYS A 21 -23.62 0.41 -6.21
N ASN A 22 -23.29 -0.19 -5.08
CA ASN A 22 -24.29 -0.96 -4.34
C ASN A 22 -25.42 -0.09 -3.81
N LEU A 23 -25.15 1.11 -3.36
CA LEU A 23 -26.19 2.05 -2.90
C LEU A 23 -27.07 2.53 -4.06
N VAL A 24 -26.48 2.94 -5.17
CA VAL A 24 -27.23 3.39 -6.36
C VAL A 24 -28.13 2.28 -6.90
N MET A 25 -27.62 1.05 -6.99
CA MET A 25 -28.39 -0.11 -7.48
C MET A 25 -29.54 -0.49 -6.54
N ASN A 26 -29.50 -0.09 -5.28
CA ASN A 26 -30.57 -0.27 -4.30
C ASN A 26 -31.48 0.99 -4.17
N GLY A 27 -31.37 1.97 -5.06
CA GLY A 27 -32.27 3.10 -5.15
C GLY A 27 -32.06 4.22 -4.13
N PHE A 28 -30.88 4.29 -3.49
CA PHE A 28 -30.54 5.37 -2.56
C PHE A 28 -30.10 6.65 -3.30
N ASP A 29 -30.39 7.82 -2.70
CA ASP A 29 -29.86 9.12 -3.15
C ASP A 29 -28.43 9.29 -2.66
N VAL A 30 -27.45 9.12 -3.55
CA VAL A 30 -26.02 9.09 -3.20
C VAL A 30 -25.24 10.21 -3.87
N THR A 31 -24.36 10.86 -3.12
CA THR A 31 -23.34 11.78 -3.65
C THR A 31 -21.96 11.31 -3.20
N CYS A 32 -21.07 10.99 -4.14
CA CYS A 32 -19.67 10.65 -3.86
C CYS A 32 -18.79 11.88 -4.11
N PHE A 33 -17.99 12.26 -3.11
CA PHE A 33 -17.08 13.40 -3.17
C PHE A 33 -15.66 12.92 -3.44
N GLU A 34 -15.07 13.34 -4.56
CA GLU A 34 -13.68 13.03 -4.93
C GLU A 34 -12.86 14.33 -5.04
N MET A 35 -11.76 14.41 -4.30
CA MET A 35 -10.90 15.59 -4.29
C MET A 35 -10.07 15.76 -5.57
N ASN A 36 -9.84 14.68 -6.30
CA ASN A 36 -9.12 14.69 -7.57
C ASN A 36 -10.08 14.82 -8.76
N ASN A 37 -9.51 15.03 -9.96
CA ASN A 37 -10.25 15.12 -11.22
C ASN A 37 -10.61 13.77 -11.84
N GLN A 38 -10.27 12.66 -11.15
CA GLN A 38 -10.51 11.29 -11.65
C GLN A 38 -10.68 10.29 -10.50
N ILE A 39 -11.28 9.16 -10.80
CA ILE A 39 -11.46 8.03 -9.87
C ILE A 39 -10.17 7.24 -9.70
N GLY A 40 -10.15 6.28 -8.76
CA GLY A 40 -9.08 5.30 -8.60
C GLY A 40 -8.23 5.50 -7.33
N GLY A 41 -8.33 6.65 -6.67
CA GLY A 41 -7.67 6.92 -5.39
C GLY A 41 -6.16 6.66 -5.44
N ASN A 42 -5.67 5.71 -4.63
CA ASN A 42 -4.26 5.38 -4.57
C ASN A 42 -3.68 4.79 -5.87
N TRP A 43 -4.49 4.25 -6.76
CA TRP A 43 -4.06 3.62 -8.02
C TRP A 43 -3.79 4.60 -9.17
N VAL A 44 -4.01 5.89 -8.94
CA VAL A 44 -3.70 6.95 -9.90
C VAL A 44 -2.21 7.24 -9.87
N TYR A 45 -1.46 6.68 -10.83
CA TYR A 45 -0.04 7.02 -10.97
C TYR A 45 0.16 8.43 -11.53
N LYS A 46 1.10 9.17 -10.93
CA LYS A 46 1.62 10.45 -11.43
C LYS A 46 3.12 10.49 -11.19
N ASP A 47 3.88 11.03 -12.13
CA ASP A 47 5.35 11.16 -12.02
C ASP A 47 5.77 12.08 -10.87
N LYS A 48 4.91 13.01 -10.45
CA LYS A 48 5.15 13.90 -9.32
C LYS A 48 4.43 13.40 -8.07
N THR A 49 5.02 13.65 -6.92
CA THR A 49 4.40 13.38 -5.62
C THR A 49 3.04 14.09 -5.53
N GLY A 50 2.03 13.34 -5.12
CA GLY A 50 0.66 13.81 -4.97
C GLY A 50 -0.06 13.01 -3.89
N HIS A 51 -1.36 12.82 -4.03
CA HIS A 51 -2.15 12.03 -3.08
C HIS A 51 -1.81 10.52 -3.11
N SER A 52 -1.55 9.97 -4.30
CA SER A 52 -1.29 8.55 -4.51
C SER A 52 0.13 8.15 -4.10
N SER A 53 0.26 6.95 -3.53
CA SER A 53 1.55 6.37 -3.16
C SER A 53 2.08 5.33 -4.15
N VAL A 54 1.35 4.98 -5.21
CA VAL A 54 1.82 4.04 -6.23
C VAL A 54 2.97 4.63 -7.04
N PHE A 55 3.85 3.76 -7.49
CA PHE A 55 4.99 4.08 -8.36
C PHE A 55 4.87 3.30 -9.69
N LYS A 56 5.70 3.65 -10.66
CA LYS A 56 5.57 3.23 -12.06
C LYS A 56 5.45 1.72 -12.26
N THR A 57 6.19 0.93 -11.49
CA THR A 57 6.24 -0.54 -11.59
C THR A 57 5.40 -1.24 -10.51
N THR A 58 4.46 -0.53 -9.88
CA THR A 58 3.60 -1.13 -8.85
C THR A 58 2.66 -2.18 -9.46
N HIS A 59 2.67 -3.38 -8.87
CA HIS A 59 1.69 -4.44 -9.10
C HIS A 59 0.97 -4.75 -7.79
N ILE A 60 -0.24 -5.26 -7.87
CA ILE A 60 -0.96 -5.73 -6.67
C ILE A 60 -0.20 -6.86 -5.98
N ILE A 61 -0.46 -7.02 -4.69
CA ILE A 61 0.15 -8.06 -3.84
C ILE A 61 -0.73 -9.29 -3.65
N SER A 62 -2.03 -9.20 -3.94
CA SER A 62 -3.00 -10.30 -4.05
C SER A 62 -3.22 -10.63 -5.52
N SER A 63 -3.62 -11.86 -5.81
CA SER A 63 -3.90 -12.26 -7.19
C SER A 63 -5.12 -11.54 -7.78
N LYS A 64 -5.22 -11.54 -9.11
CA LYS A 64 -6.38 -11.05 -9.88
C LYS A 64 -7.67 -11.54 -9.28
N LYS A 65 -7.78 -12.86 -9.08
CA LYS A 65 -8.96 -13.54 -8.55
C LYS A 65 -9.39 -13.09 -7.16
N PHE A 66 -8.45 -12.68 -6.30
CA PHE A 66 -8.73 -12.19 -4.95
C PHE A 66 -8.82 -10.66 -4.87
N SER A 67 -8.62 -9.97 -5.98
CA SER A 67 -8.66 -8.50 -6.07
C SER A 67 -9.82 -7.98 -6.89
N GLU A 68 -10.40 -8.81 -7.76
CA GLU A 68 -11.59 -8.45 -8.53
C GLU A 68 -12.82 -8.30 -7.65
N TYR A 69 -13.78 -7.51 -8.11
CA TYR A 69 -15.09 -7.43 -7.47
C TYR A 69 -15.91 -8.67 -7.80
N THR A 70 -16.66 -9.17 -6.84
CA THR A 70 -17.44 -10.42 -6.97
C THR A 70 -18.48 -10.39 -8.09
N ASP A 71 -18.96 -9.22 -8.43
CA ASP A 71 -19.97 -8.95 -9.46
C ASP A 71 -19.41 -8.29 -10.73
N PHE A 72 -18.10 -8.14 -10.79
CA PHE A 72 -17.41 -7.56 -11.94
C PHE A 72 -16.01 -8.15 -12.06
N PRO A 73 -15.84 -9.31 -12.71
CA PRO A 73 -14.53 -9.96 -12.83
C PRO A 73 -13.56 -9.11 -13.67
N MET A 74 -12.28 -9.24 -13.39
CA MET A 74 -11.24 -8.64 -14.23
C MET A 74 -11.15 -9.37 -15.58
N PRO A 75 -10.69 -8.68 -16.64
CA PRO A 75 -10.47 -9.30 -17.95
C PRO A 75 -9.60 -10.54 -17.88
N ASP A 76 -9.91 -11.55 -18.70
CA ASP A 76 -9.20 -12.85 -18.71
C ASP A 76 -7.73 -12.70 -19.12
N ASP A 77 -7.43 -11.73 -19.98
CA ASP A 77 -6.08 -11.41 -20.47
C ASP A 77 -5.22 -10.64 -19.46
N TYR A 78 -5.76 -10.22 -18.32
CA TYR A 78 -4.95 -9.62 -17.27
C TYR A 78 -4.04 -10.67 -16.61
N PRO A 79 -2.79 -10.30 -16.25
CA PRO A 79 -1.88 -11.20 -15.57
C PRO A 79 -2.39 -11.56 -14.16
N ASP A 80 -1.85 -12.63 -13.56
CA ASP A 80 -2.19 -13.05 -12.19
C ASP A 80 -2.04 -11.92 -11.15
N TYR A 81 -1.09 -11.03 -11.36
CA TYR A 81 -0.87 -9.83 -10.53
C TYR A 81 -0.88 -8.58 -11.42
N PRO A 82 -2.06 -8.01 -11.70
CA PRO A 82 -2.18 -6.81 -12.52
C PRO A 82 -1.36 -5.62 -12.01
N SER A 83 -0.88 -4.82 -12.96
CA SER A 83 -0.20 -3.55 -12.69
C SER A 83 -1.17 -2.49 -12.17
N GLY A 84 -0.63 -1.41 -11.60
CA GLY A 84 -1.44 -0.26 -11.17
C GLY A 84 -2.22 0.38 -12.33
N ALA A 85 -1.70 0.33 -13.56
CA ALA A 85 -2.37 0.86 -14.75
C ALA A 85 -3.57 -0.02 -15.15
N GLU A 86 -3.41 -1.35 -15.14
CA GLU A 86 -4.49 -2.30 -15.42
C GLU A 86 -5.60 -2.20 -14.37
N LEU A 87 -5.24 -2.04 -13.09
CA LEU A 87 -6.23 -1.79 -12.04
C LEU A 87 -6.99 -0.49 -12.24
N LEU A 88 -6.33 0.59 -12.61
CA LEU A 88 -7.01 1.86 -12.88
C LEU A 88 -7.95 1.74 -14.08
N ALA A 89 -7.55 1.01 -15.13
CA ALA A 89 -8.40 0.71 -16.27
C ALA A 89 -9.63 -0.12 -15.85
N TYR A 90 -9.46 -1.13 -15.03
CA TYR A 90 -10.52 -1.95 -14.46
C TYR A 90 -11.53 -1.11 -13.66
N PHE A 91 -11.07 -0.18 -12.80
CA PHE A 91 -11.98 0.71 -12.04
C PHE A 91 -12.72 1.69 -12.96
N ASN A 92 -12.10 2.20 -14.02
CA ASN A 92 -12.80 3.02 -15.01
C ASN A 92 -13.88 2.22 -15.72
N SER A 93 -13.58 1.00 -16.17
CA SER A 93 -14.56 0.08 -16.76
C SER A 93 -15.74 -0.20 -15.84
N TYR A 94 -15.48 -0.39 -14.54
CA TYR A 94 -16.52 -0.56 -13.53
C TYR A 94 -17.44 0.67 -13.44
N VAL A 95 -16.85 1.86 -13.36
CA VAL A 95 -17.61 3.12 -13.30
C VAL A 95 -18.46 3.33 -14.54
N ASP A 96 -17.92 3.03 -15.73
CA ASP A 96 -18.63 3.20 -17.00
C ASP A 96 -19.76 2.18 -17.14
N THR A 97 -19.51 0.90 -16.81
CA THR A 97 -20.51 -0.18 -16.90
C THR A 97 -21.74 0.10 -16.03
N PHE A 98 -21.53 0.60 -14.82
CA PHE A 98 -22.63 0.90 -13.90
C PHE A 98 -23.09 2.36 -13.94
N ASN A 99 -22.63 3.17 -14.90
CA ASN A 99 -22.98 4.59 -15.07
C ASN A 99 -22.81 5.42 -13.79
N LEU A 100 -21.73 5.18 -13.01
CA LEU A 100 -21.53 5.79 -11.70
C LEU A 100 -21.06 7.23 -11.76
N LYS A 101 -20.48 7.68 -12.87
CA LYS A 101 -19.80 8.99 -12.98
C LYS A 101 -20.72 10.16 -12.63
N GLN A 102 -22.00 10.09 -12.94
CA GLN A 102 -23.00 11.12 -12.66
C GLN A 102 -23.24 11.37 -11.15
N TYR A 103 -22.89 10.39 -10.29
CA TYR A 103 -23.03 10.49 -8.83
C TYR A 103 -21.74 10.97 -8.15
N ILE A 104 -20.65 11.20 -8.91
CA ILE A 104 -19.35 11.59 -8.39
C ILE A 104 -19.12 13.08 -8.63
N ARG A 105 -18.87 13.82 -7.56
CA ARG A 105 -18.42 15.21 -7.59
C ARG A 105 -16.90 15.24 -7.56
N PHE A 106 -16.29 15.42 -8.71
CA PHE A 106 -14.83 15.57 -8.85
C PHE A 106 -14.35 16.95 -8.40
N ASN A 107 -13.05 17.07 -8.16
CA ASN A 107 -12.37 18.29 -7.68
C ASN A 107 -13.02 18.86 -6.42
N THR A 108 -13.72 18.06 -5.64
CA THR A 108 -14.51 18.48 -4.48
C THR A 108 -13.96 17.84 -3.20
N LYS A 109 -13.07 18.57 -2.52
CA LYS A 109 -12.52 18.15 -1.25
C LYS A 109 -13.47 18.45 -0.10
N VAL A 110 -13.90 17.42 0.63
CA VAL A 110 -14.61 17.62 1.91
C VAL A 110 -13.63 18.18 2.92
N LYS A 111 -13.88 19.41 3.39
CA LYS A 111 -13.04 20.14 4.35
C LYS A 111 -13.40 19.79 5.79
N LYS A 112 -14.70 19.59 6.07
CA LYS A 112 -15.21 19.29 7.41
C LYS A 112 -16.47 18.45 7.35
N ALA A 113 -16.62 17.50 8.28
CA ALA A 113 -17.85 16.73 8.51
C ALA A 113 -18.23 16.84 9.99
N ILE A 114 -19.46 17.27 10.27
CA ILE A 114 -19.97 17.48 11.62
C ILE A 114 -21.21 16.60 11.80
N PRO A 115 -21.27 15.77 12.85
CA PRO A 115 -22.50 15.10 13.23
C PRO A 115 -23.53 16.11 13.73
N LEU A 116 -24.78 15.96 13.27
CA LEU A 116 -25.95 16.68 13.75
C LEU A 116 -26.94 15.63 14.20
N ASP A 117 -27.52 15.70 15.36
CA ASP A 117 -28.47 14.71 15.92
C ASP A 117 -28.53 13.37 15.14
N ASN A 118 -29.34 13.29 14.08
CA ASN A 118 -29.50 12.10 13.23
C ASN A 118 -28.96 12.30 11.81
N LYS A 119 -28.11 13.28 11.56
CA LYS A 119 -27.58 13.64 10.23
C LYS A 119 -26.09 13.99 10.27
N TRP A 120 -25.52 14.20 9.10
CA TRP A 120 -24.17 14.69 8.90
C TRP A 120 -24.19 15.95 8.07
N LYS A 121 -23.53 17.02 8.54
CA LYS A 121 -23.29 18.22 7.75
C LYS A 121 -21.90 18.19 7.17
N LEU A 122 -21.79 18.16 5.83
CA LEU A 122 -20.51 18.19 5.11
C LEU A 122 -20.26 19.58 4.56
N PHE A 123 -19.03 20.07 4.77
CA PHE A 123 -18.52 21.32 4.22
C PHE A 123 -17.50 21.01 3.13
N TYR A 124 -17.73 21.54 1.94
CA TYR A 124 -16.85 21.38 0.78
C TYR A 124 -16.86 22.68 -0.02
N GLU A 125 -15.72 23.08 -0.58
CA GLU A 125 -15.57 24.39 -1.22
C GLU A 125 -16.08 25.49 -0.29
N ASP A 126 -17.03 26.34 -0.76
CA ASP A 126 -17.70 27.39 0.03
C ASP A 126 -19.18 27.02 0.30
N SER A 127 -19.50 25.72 0.26
CA SER A 127 -20.85 25.19 0.40
C SER A 127 -20.95 24.18 1.53
N SER A 128 -22.18 23.92 1.97
CA SER A 128 -22.47 22.80 2.86
C SER A 128 -23.78 22.12 2.49
N LYS A 129 -23.87 20.81 2.80
CA LYS A 129 -25.10 20.02 2.58
C LYS A 129 -25.26 19.00 3.70
N ASP A 130 -26.50 18.74 4.07
CA ASP A 130 -26.85 17.73 5.07
C ASP A 130 -27.15 16.39 4.40
N PHE A 131 -26.70 15.30 5.05
CA PHE A 131 -26.87 13.92 4.63
C PHE A 131 -27.36 13.08 5.80
N ASP A 132 -28.16 12.06 5.54
CA ASP A 132 -28.65 11.15 6.55
C ASP A 132 -27.56 10.17 6.99
N TYR A 133 -26.66 9.76 6.05
CA TYR A 133 -25.54 8.86 6.30
C TYR A 133 -24.26 9.34 5.66
N LEU A 134 -23.14 9.00 6.29
CA LEU A 134 -21.79 9.28 5.80
C LEU A 134 -20.96 8.00 5.72
N ILE A 135 -20.44 7.70 4.52
CA ILE A 135 -19.48 6.63 4.28
C ILE A 135 -18.10 7.23 4.05
N ILE A 136 -17.12 6.76 4.81
CA ILE A 136 -15.74 7.24 4.74
C ILE A 136 -14.92 6.23 3.95
N ALA A 137 -14.47 6.62 2.76
CA ALA A 137 -13.65 5.84 1.84
C ALA A 137 -12.39 6.61 1.38
N ASN A 138 -11.88 7.50 2.25
CA ASN A 138 -10.79 8.44 1.93
C ASN A 138 -9.40 7.79 1.78
N GLY A 139 -9.28 6.47 1.97
CA GLY A 139 -8.01 5.76 1.94
C GLY A 139 -7.08 6.10 3.13
N HIS A 140 -5.91 5.46 3.18
CA HIS A 140 -4.96 5.64 4.29
C HIS A 140 -3.48 5.70 3.85
N HIS A 141 -3.16 5.64 2.54
CA HIS A 141 -1.78 5.68 2.04
C HIS A 141 -1.34 7.09 1.62
N TRP A 142 -1.72 8.12 2.37
CA TRP A 142 -1.42 9.51 2.03
C TRP A 142 -0.88 10.34 3.20
N SER A 143 -0.86 9.80 4.44
CA SER A 143 -0.25 10.41 5.63
C SER A 143 0.99 9.61 6.04
N PRO A 144 2.21 9.97 5.56
CA PRO A 144 3.43 9.23 5.82
C PRO A 144 3.80 9.19 7.29
N ARG A 145 4.18 8.00 7.80
CA ARG A 145 4.75 7.84 9.13
C ARG A 145 6.26 7.79 9.06
N ILE A 146 6.93 8.84 9.53
CA ILE A 146 8.38 8.95 9.55
C ILE A 146 8.88 8.78 10.99
N PRO A 147 9.66 7.72 11.31
CA PRO A 147 10.25 7.54 12.63
C PRO A 147 11.32 8.60 12.88
N LYS A 148 11.45 9.01 14.15
CA LYS A 148 12.53 9.89 14.60
C LYS A 148 13.72 9.07 15.06
N PHE A 149 14.92 9.49 14.67
CA PHE A 149 16.18 8.92 15.13
C PHE A 149 17.05 10.02 15.74
N GLU A 150 17.94 9.64 16.64
CA GLU A 150 18.92 10.57 17.21
C GLU A 150 19.91 11.07 16.15
N GLY A 151 20.41 12.28 16.34
CA GLY A 151 21.37 12.90 15.44
C GLY A 151 20.74 13.59 14.22
N ASN A 152 21.59 14.06 13.32
CA ASN A 152 21.18 14.77 12.12
C ASN A 152 21.73 14.08 10.86
N PHE A 153 20.87 13.88 9.89
CA PHE A 153 21.25 13.35 8.57
C PHE A 153 21.37 14.51 7.58
N SER A 154 22.57 14.68 7.01
CA SER A 154 22.84 15.76 6.04
C SER A 154 22.56 15.36 4.58
N GLY A 155 22.24 14.11 4.34
CA GLY A 155 21.74 13.65 3.04
C GLY A 155 20.25 13.90 2.89
N GLU A 156 19.63 13.27 1.92
CA GLU A 156 18.20 13.41 1.65
C GLU A 156 17.34 12.41 2.44
N LEU A 157 16.31 12.88 3.11
CA LEU A 157 15.29 12.06 3.75
C LEU A 157 14.03 12.05 2.89
N MET A 158 13.58 10.88 2.48
CA MET A 158 12.37 10.67 1.70
C MET A 158 11.44 9.65 2.37
N HIS A 159 10.16 9.72 2.05
CA HIS A 159 9.22 8.63 2.35
C HIS A 159 8.84 7.88 1.06
N SER A 160 8.48 6.60 1.17
CA SER A 160 8.01 5.78 0.04
C SER A 160 6.85 6.39 -0.75
N HIS A 161 6.07 7.28 -0.13
CA HIS A 161 5.05 8.07 -0.80
C HIS A 161 5.59 8.97 -1.94
N GLN A 162 6.83 9.43 -1.79
CA GLN A 162 7.52 10.27 -2.77
C GLN A 162 8.22 9.45 -3.88
N PHE A 163 8.38 8.13 -3.66
CA PHE A 163 8.97 7.25 -4.66
C PHE A 163 8.00 7.06 -5.82
N LYS A 164 8.41 7.45 -7.03
CA LYS A 164 7.60 7.32 -8.25
C LYS A 164 8.25 6.44 -9.31
N ASN A 165 9.56 6.50 -9.42
CA ASN A 165 10.39 5.65 -10.27
C ASN A 165 11.80 5.59 -9.68
N ASN A 166 12.67 4.78 -10.25
CA ASN A 166 14.03 4.58 -9.74
C ASN A 166 15.09 5.51 -10.37
N GLU A 167 14.77 6.28 -11.40
CA GLU A 167 15.73 7.13 -12.13
C GLU A 167 16.47 8.13 -11.23
N TYR A 168 15.75 8.71 -10.26
CA TYR A 168 16.31 9.64 -9.29
C TYR A 168 17.48 9.07 -8.47
N PHE A 169 17.52 7.75 -8.29
CA PHE A 169 18.49 7.05 -7.44
C PHE A 169 19.72 6.56 -8.19
N LYS A 170 19.82 6.86 -9.48
CA LYS A 170 20.98 6.48 -10.32
C LYS A 170 22.27 6.98 -9.68
N ASN A 171 23.24 6.06 -9.56
CA ASN A 171 24.57 6.29 -8.98
C ASN A 171 24.62 6.76 -7.51
N LYS A 172 23.49 6.74 -6.77
CA LYS A 172 23.44 7.10 -5.35
C LYS A 172 23.63 5.89 -4.45
N SER A 173 24.11 6.13 -3.22
CA SER A 173 24.07 5.17 -2.11
C SER A 173 22.77 5.37 -1.34
N VAL A 174 21.90 4.36 -1.28
CA VAL A 174 20.55 4.48 -0.77
C VAL A 174 20.29 3.48 0.35
N LEU A 175 19.71 3.95 1.45
CA LEU A 175 19.19 3.13 2.53
C LEU A 175 17.66 3.14 2.48
N VAL A 176 17.04 1.99 2.25
CA VAL A 176 15.59 1.80 2.41
C VAL A 176 15.29 1.31 3.82
N VAL A 177 14.38 1.97 4.53
CA VAL A 177 14.03 1.66 5.91
C VAL A 177 12.63 1.07 5.96
N GLY A 178 12.51 -0.19 6.36
CA GLY A 178 11.26 -0.94 6.46
C GLY A 178 11.42 -2.39 6.03
N GLY A 179 10.41 -3.21 6.25
CA GLY A 179 10.39 -4.64 5.87
C GLY A 179 9.05 -5.10 5.29
N GLY A 180 8.12 -4.18 5.03
CA GLY A 180 6.85 -4.46 4.35
C GLY A 180 6.99 -4.49 2.84
N ASN A 181 5.88 -4.75 2.13
CA ASN A 181 5.85 -4.87 0.67
C ASN A 181 6.53 -3.69 -0.04
N SER A 182 6.12 -2.46 0.28
CA SER A 182 6.72 -1.26 -0.33
C SER A 182 8.23 -1.17 -0.11
N ALA A 183 8.74 -1.52 1.09
CA ALA A 183 10.17 -1.48 1.35
C ALA A 183 10.92 -2.45 0.47
N CYS A 184 10.40 -3.67 0.32
CA CYS A 184 11.04 -4.72 -0.47
C CYS A 184 11.02 -4.40 -1.97
N ASP A 185 9.86 -4.00 -2.50
CA ASP A 185 9.71 -3.67 -3.92
C ASP A 185 10.56 -2.44 -4.28
N ILE A 186 10.54 -1.39 -3.47
CA ILE A 186 11.34 -0.16 -3.69
C ILE A 186 12.85 -0.46 -3.58
N ALA A 187 13.28 -1.28 -2.62
CA ALA A 187 14.69 -1.66 -2.51
C ALA A 187 15.15 -2.42 -3.75
N VAL A 188 14.33 -3.33 -4.28
CA VAL A 188 14.62 -4.05 -5.53
C VAL A 188 14.71 -3.07 -6.69
N GLU A 189 13.72 -2.20 -6.87
CA GLU A 189 13.70 -1.21 -7.95
C GLU A 189 14.91 -0.26 -7.90
N ILE A 190 15.24 0.27 -6.73
CA ILE A 190 16.40 1.15 -6.53
C ILE A 190 17.69 0.40 -6.84
N SER A 191 17.82 -0.86 -6.44
CA SER A 191 19.04 -1.65 -6.63
C SER A 191 19.40 -1.91 -8.09
N ARG A 192 18.48 -1.69 -9.02
CA ARG A 192 18.69 -1.83 -10.46
C ARG A 192 19.55 -0.68 -11.05
N VAL A 193 19.53 0.49 -10.40
CA VAL A 193 20.17 1.72 -10.92
C VAL A 193 21.13 2.40 -9.95
N ALA A 194 20.94 2.19 -8.64
CA ALA A 194 21.76 2.81 -7.60
C ALA A 194 23.20 2.26 -7.60
N LYS A 195 24.13 3.07 -7.14
CA LYS A 195 25.51 2.65 -6.86
C LYS A 195 25.53 1.58 -5.77
N LYS A 196 24.68 1.75 -4.74
CA LYS A 196 24.59 0.88 -3.60
C LYS A 196 23.18 0.95 -3.01
N THR A 197 22.63 -0.20 -2.64
CA THR A 197 21.34 -0.27 -1.95
C THR A 197 21.48 -1.09 -0.67
N SER A 198 21.04 -0.54 0.44
CA SER A 198 20.90 -1.25 1.72
C SER A 198 19.44 -1.22 2.16
N ILE A 199 19.00 -2.27 2.86
CA ILE A 199 17.67 -2.33 3.49
C ILE A 199 17.81 -2.53 4.99
N SER A 200 17.22 -1.62 5.79
CA SER A 200 17.24 -1.68 7.24
C SER A 200 15.89 -2.15 7.78
N MET A 201 15.93 -3.22 8.58
CA MET A 201 14.72 -3.80 9.16
C MET A 201 14.83 -3.81 10.69
N ARG A 202 13.79 -3.31 11.37
CA ARG A 202 13.70 -3.28 12.83
C ARG A 202 13.58 -4.68 13.45
N ARG A 203 12.90 -5.62 12.75
CA ARG A 203 12.66 -7.00 13.17
C ARG A 203 12.72 -7.95 11.98
N GLY A 204 12.62 -9.24 12.20
CA GLY A 204 12.46 -10.23 11.15
C GLY A 204 11.05 -10.18 10.54
N TYR A 205 10.95 -10.58 9.28
CA TYR A 205 9.70 -10.65 8.50
C TYR A 205 9.58 -12.00 7.83
N HIS A 206 8.36 -12.47 7.64
CA HIS A 206 8.07 -13.61 6.77
C HIS A 206 7.89 -13.12 5.34
N PHE A 207 8.73 -13.61 4.42
CA PHE A 207 8.64 -13.32 3.00
C PHE A 207 7.91 -14.45 2.30
N ILE A 208 6.71 -14.15 1.78
CA ILE A 208 5.91 -15.11 1.01
C ILE A 208 6.16 -14.83 -0.47
N PRO A 209 6.56 -15.83 -1.26
CA PRO A 209 6.69 -15.64 -2.71
C PRO A 209 5.31 -15.40 -3.33
N LYS A 210 5.26 -14.64 -4.43
CA LYS A 210 4.01 -14.40 -5.17
C LYS A 210 3.41 -15.70 -5.74
N PHE A 211 4.26 -16.66 -6.11
CA PHE A 211 3.83 -17.95 -6.67
C PHE A 211 4.30 -19.11 -5.80
N MET A 212 3.40 -20.05 -5.58
CA MET A 212 3.66 -21.35 -4.95
C MET A 212 3.12 -22.46 -5.85
N MET A 213 3.95 -23.47 -6.14
CA MET A 213 3.57 -24.60 -7.00
C MET A 213 2.96 -24.19 -8.35
N GLY A 214 3.48 -23.08 -8.94
CA GLY A 214 3.04 -22.60 -10.24
C GLY A 214 1.75 -21.78 -10.25
N MET A 215 1.17 -21.48 -9.08
CA MET A 215 -0.03 -20.65 -8.96
C MET A 215 0.15 -19.51 -7.94
N PRO A 216 -0.66 -18.45 -7.98
CA PRO A 216 -0.66 -17.39 -6.98
C PRO A 216 -0.76 -17.93 -5.55
N SER A 217 0.03 -17.37 -4.63
CA SER A 217 0.13 -17.90 -3.27
C SER A 217 -1.15 -17.80 -2.46
N ASP A 218 -1.98 -16.79 -2.70
CA ASP A 218 -3.30 -16.66 -2.07
C ASP A 218 -4.31 -17.69 -2.60
N GLU A 219 -4.27 -17.99 -3.89
CA GLU A 219 -5.07 -19.08 -4.47
C GLU A 219 -4.63 -20.45 -3.95
N TYR A 220 -3.31 -20.69 -3.88
CA TYR A 220 -2.77 -21.89 -3.26
C TYR A 220 -3.22 -22.03 -1.80
N TYR A 221 -3.14 -20.93 -1.04
CA TYR A 221 -3.62 -20.89 0.34
C TYR A 221 -5.11 -21.19 0.44
N ALA A 222 -5.94 -20.62 -0.43
CA ALA A 222 -7.39 -20.87 -0.46
C ALA A 222 -7.73 -22.32 -0.72
N LYS A 223 -7.01 -22.98 -1.64
CA LYS A 223 -7.19 -24.44 -1.91
C LYS A 223 -6.83 -25.33 -0.73
N THR A 224 -6.09 -24.82 0.25
CA THR A 224 -5.68 -25.60 1.45
C THR A 224 -6.55 -25.31 2.68
N LEU A 225 -7.64 -24.54 2.55
CA LEU A 225 -8.50 -24.14 3.69
C LEU A 225 -9.21 -25.34 4.37
N TRP A 226 -9.40 -26.45 3.68
CA TRP A 226 -9.93 -27.69 4.23
C TRP A 226 -8.98 -28.37 5.24
N ILE A 227 -7.67 -28.04 5.20
CA ILE A 227 -6.67 -28.53 6.16
C ILE A 227 -6.80 -27.72 7.47
N PRO A 228 -6.83 -28.38 8.64
CA PRO A 228 -6.85 -27.68 9.92
C PRO A 228 -5.72 -26.65 10.02
N GLN A 229 -6.01 -25.44 10.51
CA GLN A 229 -5.11 -24.28 10.50
C GLN A 229 -3.70 -24.58 11.07
N ARG A 230 -3.62 -25.33 12.17
CA ARG A 230 -2.32 -25.67 12.80
C ARG A 230 -1.43 -26.49 11.86
N ILE A 231 -2.01 -27.48 11.18
CA ILE A 231 -1.31 -28.36 10.23
C ILE A 231 -0.88 -27.54 9.00
N ARG A 232 -1.79 -26.73 8.47
CA ARG A 232 -1.53 -25.87 7.32
C ARG A 232 -0.39 -24.88 7.58
N LEU A 233 -0.38 -24.21 8.73
CA LEU A 233 0.71 -23.31 9.13
C LEU A 233 2.06 -24.04 9.28
N PHE A 234 2.05 -25.23 9.85
CA PHE A 234 3.25 -26.05 9.95
C PHE A 234 3.80 -26.41 8.57
N LEU A 235 2.94 -26.91 7.66
CA LEU A 235 3.32 -27.25 6.28
C LEU A 235 3.82 -26.02 5.52
N GLN A 236 3.17 -24.89 5.67
CA GLN A 236 3.59 -23.63 5.04
C GLN A 236 4.97 -23.16 5.54
N LYS A 237 5.20 -23.21 6.85
CA LYS A 237 6.53 -22.90 7.43
C LYS A 237 7.61 -23.86 6.91
N LEU A 238 7.28 -25.14 6.84
CA LEU A 238 8.19 -26.17 6.33
C LEU A 238 8.51 -25.90 4.84
N ALA A 239 7.52 -25.66 4.01
CA ALA A 239 7.70 -25.35 2.59
C ALA A 239 8.57 -24.10 2.38
N LEU A 240 8.29 -22.99 3.09
CA LEU A 240 9.11 -21.80 3.04
C LEU A 240 10.56 -22.08 3.51
N ARG A 241 10.72 -22.92 4.53
CA ARG A 241 12.04 -23.28 5.05
C ARG A 241 12.83 -24.12 4.03
N ILE A 242 12.18 -25.04 3.31
CA ILE A 242 12.83 -25.85 2.27
C ILE A 242 13.25 -24.98 1.08
N VAL A 243 12.35 -24.09 0.61
CA VAL A 243 12.59 -23.28 -0.58
C VAL A 243 13.55 -22.11 -0.31
N GLN A 244 13.36 -21.39 0.78
CA GLN A 244 14.12 -20.17 1.10
C GLN A 244 15.29 -20.42 2.05
N GLY A 245 15.27 -21.49 2.83
CA GLY A 245 16.28 -21.74 3.87
C GLY A 245 16.06 -20.89 5.11
N LYS A 246 17.17 -20.59 5.82
CA LYS A 246 17.16 -19.73 7.01
C LYS A 246 17.36 -18.27 6.62
N TYR A 247 16.61 -17.36 7.24
CA TYR A 247 16.76 -15.91 6.98
C TYR A 247 18.14 -15.37 7.37
N GLU A 248 18.78 -15.99 8.38
CA GLU A 248 20.15 -15.68 8.78
C GLU A 248 21.17 -15.90 7.65
N ASN A 249 20.91 -16.85 6.74
CA ASN A 249 21.74 -17.07 5.55
C ASN A 249 21.71 -15.88 4.57
N TYR A 250 20.72 -15.01 4.69
CA TYR A 250 20.59 -13.76 3.93
C TYR A 250 21.06 -12.53 4.72
N GLY A 251 21.57 -12.71 5.93
CA GLY A 251 21.90 -11.61 6.85
C GLY A 251 20.67 -10.91 7.44
N LEU A 252 19.50 -11.54 7.33
CA LEU A 252 18.22 -11.04 7.87
C LEU A 252 17.96 -11.64 9.26
N GLN A 253 17.18 -10.93 10.07
CA GLN A 253 16.74 -11.41 11.36
C GLN A 253 15.65 -12.48 11.20
N LYS A 254 15.66 -13.50 12.05
CA LYS A 254 14.57 -14.47 12.15
C LYS A 254 13.31 -13.75 12.64
N PRO A 255 12.13 -14.01 12.04
CA PRO A 255 10.86 -13.51 12.57
C PRO A 255 10.61 -14.02 14.00
N ASP A 256 10.14 -13.14 14.86
CA ASP A 256 9.79 -13.39 16.26
C ASP A 256 8.29 -13.70 16.46
N HIS A 257 7.55 -13.83 15.37
CA HIS A 257 6.11 -14.04 15.32
C HIS A 257 5.73 -15.08 14.27
N ASP A 258 4.50 -15.57 14.34
CA ASP A 258 3.96 -16.50 13.34
C ASP A 258 3.46 -15.77 12.08
N ILE A 259 3.37 -16.51 10.96
CA ILE A 259 3.01 -15.96 9.63
C ILE A 259 1.69 -15.18 9.66
N LEU A 260 0.69 -15.62 10.43
CA LEU A 260 -0.62 -14.96 10.54
C LEU A 260 -0.72 -13.93 11.68
N GLN A 261 0.30 -13.76 12.51
CA GLN A 261 0.28 -12.80 13.62
C GLN A 261 0.64 -11.38 13.20
N SER A 262 1.18 -11.21 12.01
CA SER A 262 1.44 -9.89 11.42
C SER A 262 1.20 -9.96 9.92
N HIS A 263 1.08 -8.78 9.31
CA HIS A 263 0.98 -8.71 7.86
C HIS A 263 2.24 -9.31 7.22
N ALA A 264 2.08 -10.40 6.50
CA ALA A 264 3.18 -11.05 5.77
C ALA A 264 3.63 -10.16 4.60
N THR A 265 4.93 -10.18 4.32
CA THR A 265 5.49 -9.48 3.17
C THR A 265 5.45 -10.41 1.96
N VAL A 266 4.66 -10.06 0.96
CA VAL A 266 4.57 -10.80 -0.31
C VAL A 266 5.60 -10.23 -1.27
N ASN A 267 6.74 -10.92 -1.43
CA ASN A 267 7.81 -10.49 -2.33
C ASN A 267 8.66 -11.68 -2.76
N SER A 268 8.86 -11.85 -4.06
CA SER A 268 9.66 -12.94 -4.63
C SER A 268 11.12 -12.55 -4.94
N GLU A 269 11.43 -11.25 -4.99
CA GLU A 269 12.70 -10.77 -5.54
C GLU A 269 13.72 -10.38 -4.46
N LEU A 270 13.29 -9.87 -3.30
CA LEU A 270 14.20 -9.33 -2.28
C LEU A 270 15.30 -10.32 -1.89
N LEU A 271 14.93 -11.56 -1.55
CA LEU A 271 15.89 -12.58 -1.12
C LEU A 271 16.89 -12.93 -2.25
N TYR A 272 16.41 -12.96 -3.49
CA TYR A 272 17.23 -13.16 -4.68
C TYR A 272 18.24 -12.01 -4.83
N PHE A 273 17.79 -10.76 -4.77
CA PHE A 273 18.66 -9.58 -4.91
C PHE A 273 19.68 -9.45 -3.77
N ILE A 274 19.32 -9.86 -2.55
CA ILE A 274 20.27 -9.97 -1.44
C ILE A 274 21.37 -10.99 -1.76
N LYS A 275 21.00 -12.19 -2.24
CA LYS A 275 21.99 -13.24 -2.55
C LYS A 275 22.87 -12.89 -3.76
N HIS A 276 22.40 -12.07 -4.67
CA HIS A 276 23.22 -11.53 -5.76
C HIS A 276 24.07 -10.31 -5.36
N GLY A 277 24.09 -9.94 -4.06
CA GLY A 277 24.87 -8.82 -3.56
C GLY A 277 24.39 -7.43 -4.01
N LYS A 278 23.18 -7.35 -4.59
CA LYS A 278 22.58 -6.09 -5.04
C LYS A 278 21.98 -5.28 -3.92
N ILE A 279 21.51 -5.96 -2.87
CA ILE A 279 20.91 -5.34 -1.68
C ILE A 279 21.63 -5.86 -0.43
N SER A 280 22.10 -4.96 0.43
CA SER A 280 22.77 -5.28 1.68
C SER A 280 21.82 -5.13 2.87
N PRO A 281 21.48 -6.22 3.59
CA PRO A 281 20.66 -6.14 4.80
C PRO A 281 21.38 -5.43 5.93
N ARG A 282 20.66 -4.63 6.69
CA ARG A 282 21.11 -3.91 7.88
C ARG A 282 20.10 -4.09 8.99
N LYS A 283 20.58 -4.06 10.23
CA LYS A 283 19.74 -3.99 11.42
C LYS A 283 19.08 -2.61 11.54
N ASN A 284 18.30 -2.40 12.61
CA ASN A 284 17.66 -1.10 12.85
C ASN A 284 18.70 0.03 12.94
N ILE A 285 18.30 1.22 12.55
CA ILE A 285 19.06 2.45 12.71
C ILE A 285 19.15 2.78 14.21
N ARG A 286 20.34 3.16 14.67
CA ARG A 286 20.61 3.70 15.99
C ARG A 286 20.55 5.23 15.96
N CYS A 287 21.42 5.84 15.15
CA CYS A 287 21.51 7.30 15.04
C CYS A 287 22.08 7.71 13.69
N PHE A 288 21.98 9.01 13.41
CA PHE A 288 22.57 9.68 12.25
C PHE A 288 23.75 10.57 12.68
N SER A 289 24.76 10.69 11.81
CA SER A 289 25.85 11.65 11.94
C SER A 289 26.28 12.11 10.55
N ASN A 290 25.86 13.27 10.13
CA ASN A 290 26.02 13.75 8.74
C ASN A 290 25.44 12.74 7.75
N LYS A 291 26.20 12.26 6.76
CA LYS A 291 25.77 11.21 5.82
C LYS A 291 25.88 9.80 6.40
N ASN A 292 26.49 9.65 7.57
CA ASN A 292 26.73 8.36 8.21
C ASN A 292 25.51 7.88 9.00
N VAL A 293 25.15 6.63 8.80
CA VAL A 293 24.11 5.92 9.54
C VAL A 293 24.76 4.86 10.40
N GLU A 294 24.58 4.96 11.73
CA GLU A 294 24.98 3.92 12.67
C GLU A 294 23.81 2.98 12.95
N PHE A 295 24.06 1.68 12.82
CA PHE A 295 23.07 0.63 13.10
C PHE A 295 23.26 0.08 14.52
N VAL A 296 22.21 -0.56 15.08
CA VAL A 296 22.24 -1.11 16.45
C VAL A 296 23.29 -2.21 16.67
N ASP A 297 23.86 -2.77 15.61
CA ASP A 297 24.98 -3.72 15.68
C ASP A 297 26.36 -3.05 15.60
N GLY A 298 26.39 -1.72 15.68
CA GLY A 298 27.62 -0.91 15.65
C GLY A 298 28.20 -0.66 14.26
N LYS A 299 27.61 -1.24 13.20
CA LYS A 299 28.03 -0.93 11.81
C LYS A 299 27.71 0.51 11.47
N LYS A 300 28.60 1.15 10.71
CA LYS A 300 28.48 2.52 10.22
C LYS A 300 28.62 2.54 8.71
N GLU A 301 27.79 3.33 8.05
CA GLU A 301 27.78 3.38 6.59
C GLU A 301 27.22 4.71 6.08
N ASP A 302 27.83 5.25 5.00
CA ASP A 302 27.42 6.52 4.41
C ASP A 302 26.36 6.29 3.33
N PHE A 303 25.34 7.17 3.32
CA PHE A 303 24.29 7.19 2.34
C PHE A 303 24.04 8.61 1.83
N ASP A 304 23.62 8.69 0.56
CA ASP A 304 23.16 9.94 -0.05
C ASP A 304 21.67 10.17 0.25
N VAL A 305 20.90 9.07 0.31
CA VAL A 305 19.45 9.09 0.54
C VAL A 305 19.05 8.03 1.58
N VAL A 306 18.18 8.40 2.51
CA VAL A 306 17.44 7.47 3.39
C VAL A 306 15.97 7.55 3.01
N LEU A 307 15.42 6.43 2.51
CA LEU A 307 14.03 6.32 2.10
C LEU A 307 13.24 5.49 3.13
N PHE A 308 12.32 6.16 3.80
CA PHE A 308 11.44 5.54 4.78
C PHE A 308 10.25 4.86 4.09
N ALA A 309 10.17 3.54 4.12
CA ALA A 309 9.01 2.75 3.74
C ALA A 309 8.35 2.17 5.01
N THR A 310 8.05 3.06 5.93
CA THR A 310 7.65 2.77 7.32
C THR A 310 6.14 2.84 7.55
N GLY A 311 5.37 2.89 6.45
CA GLY A 311 3.92 2.88 6.45
C GLY A 311 3.31 4.26 6.64
N TYR A 312 2.03 4.27 6.95
CA TYR A 312 1.19 5.46 6.99
C TYR A 312 0.39 5.53 8.28
N GLU A 313 -0.07 6.72 8.62
CA GLU A 313 -1.02 6.95 9.70
C GLU A 313 -2.44 7.00 9.13
N ILE A 314 -3.39 6.36 9.80
CA ILE A 314 -4.80 6.49 9.46
C ILE A 314 -5.25 7.87 9.91
N SER A 315 -5.78 8.66 9.00
CA SER A 315 -6.16 10.03 9.27
C SER A 315 -7.49 10.38 8.60
N PHE A 316 -8.30 11.15 9.31
CA PHE A 316 -9.60 11.66 8.86
C PHE A 316 -9.60 13.18 9.04
N PRO A 317 -8.94 13.95 8.14
CA PRO A 317 -8.66 15.37 8.33
C PRO A 317 -9.91 16.26 8.31
N PHE A 318 -11.04 15.72 7.88
CA PHE A 318 -12.34 16.40 7.85
C PHE A 318 -13.11 16.28 9.18
N PHE A 319 -12.65 15.47 10.12
CA PHE A 319 -13.16 15.52 11.49
C PHE A 319 -12.33 16.50 12.30
N SER A 320 -13.00 17.40 13.04
CA SER A 320 -12.33 18.21 14.04
C SER A 320 -11.87 17.29 15.17
N THR A 321 -10.56 17.29 15.47
CA THR A 321 -10.08 16.76 16.74
C THR A 321 -10.74 17.60 17.86
N SER A 322 -11.70 16.98 18.56
CA SER A 322 -12.22 17.51 19.83
C SER A 322 -11.14 17.44 20.89
#